data_0e7389f4159c9055b00ef351f6e5a8ab
#
_entry.id   0e7389f4159c9055b00ef351f6e5a8ab
#
_cell.length_a   1.000
_cell.length_b   1.000
_cell.length_c   1.000
_cell.angle_alpha   90.00
_cell.angle_beta   90.00
_cell.angle_gamma   90.00
#
_symmetry.space_group_name_H-M   'P 1'
#
loop_
_entity.id
_entity.type
_entity.pdbx_description
1 polymer ?
#
loop_
_entity_poly.entity_id
_entity_poly.type
_entity_poly.pdbx_seq_one_letter_code
_entity_poly.pdbx_strand_id
1 'polypeptide(L)'
;DASGRVRSLIGFASGSPFVAAIAVGYGMATLQSLPAIPARFWAYAAVGGTAQILATMCVVALFTHRNFAVGLTFKKTEVILSVLMGLLILGEGISWTGFGVILLGLVGVLLLSDPPGGQGRWLRRISNRVAGLGLASGVFFGISGVGYRGASLSLDGGDAFLRAVVTLVCVTTLQTLLLGAWLVWRERGQVRAVFAAWRVAALVGLTSLAGSICWFTAFTLQTVAYVNAVGQVELIFSLAASALVFRERITTREVVGVVLLTVSIMALVLVA
;
A
#
# COMPACT_ATOMS: atom_id res chain seq x y z
N ASP A 1 -3.76 -12.12 17.77
CA ASP A 1 -5.20 -12.11 17.90
C ASP A 1 -5.87 -11.96 16.52
N ALA A 2 -6.43 -13.07 15.97
CA ALA A 2 -7.00 -13.11 14.63
C ALA A 2 -8.17 -12.10 14.48
N SER A 3 -8.89 -11.87 15.57
CA SER A 3 -10.05 -10.99 15.63
C SER A 3 -9.73 -9.50 15.45
N GLY A 4 -8.59 -9.04 15.95
CA GLY A 4 -8.12 -7.67 15.76
C GLY A 4 -7.73 -7.37 14.31
N ARG A 5 -7.18 -8.38 13.62
CA ARG A 5 -6.77 -8.31 12.22
C ARG A 5 -7.95 -8.09 11.28
N VAL A 6 -9.01 -8.86 11.50
CA VAL A 6 -10.21 -8.79 10.66
C VAL A 6 -11.00 -7.51 10.92
N ARG A 7 -11.06 -7.05 12.17
CA ARG A 7 -11.72 -5.76 12.53
C ARG A 7 -11.08 -4.57 11.80
N SER A 8 -9.75 -4.51 11.74
CA SER A 8 -9.05 -3.41 11.04
C SER A 8 -9.30 -3.45 9.53
N LEU A 9 -9.32 -4.65 8.92
CA LEU A 9 -9.59 -4.82 7.50
C LEU A 9 -11.03 -4.44 7.12
N ILE A 10 -12.02 -4.81 7.94
CA ILE A 10 -13.43 -4.42 7.70
C ILE A 10 -13.63 -2.93 7.96
N GLY A 11 -12.97 -2.34 8.96
CA GLY A 11 -12.99 -0.89 9.18
C GLY A 11 -12.51 -0.12 7.95
N PHE A 12 -11.46 -0.60 7.29
CA PHE A 12 -10.97 -0.04 6.03
C PHE A 12 -11.99 -0.21 4.89
N ALA A 13 -12.55 -1.41 4.74
CA ALA A 13 -13.49 -1.73 3.67
C ALA A 13 -14.87 -1.06 3.84
N SER A 14 -15.27 -0.68 5.07
CA SER A 14 -16.54 0.04 5.32
C SER A 14 -16.57 1.46 4.74
N GLY A 15 -15.44 1.98 4.24
CA GLY A 15 -15.36 3.27 3.55
C GLY A 15 -16.03 3.32 2.17
N SER A 16 -16.39 2.17 1.57
CA SER A 16 -16.93 2.12 0.21
C SER A 16 -18.16 3.03 -0.07
N PRO A 17 -19.15 3.19 0.83
CA PRO A 17 -20.27 4.11 0.58
C PRO A 17 -19.82 5.58 0.48
N PHE A 18 -18.85 6.00 1.27
CA PHE A 18 -18.32 7.37 1.24
C PHE A 18 -17.56 7.63 -0.07
N VAL A 19 -16.77 6.64 -0.54
CA VAL A 19 -16.09 6.74 -1.83
C VAL A 19 -17.08 6.79 -2.97
N ALA A 20 -18.16 6.01 -2.92
CA ALA A 20 -19.21 6.04 -3.92
C ALA A 20 -19.88 7.42 -3.99
N ALA A 21 -20.17 8.03 -2.84
CA ALA A 21 -20.71 9.39 -2.77
C ALA A 21 -19.74 10.42 -3.38
N ILE A 22 -18.42 10.28 -3.14
CA ILE A 22 -17.41 11.14 -3.76
C ILE A 22 -17.36 10.94 -5.28
N ALA A 23 -17.42 9.69 -5.78
CA ALA A 23 -17.42 9.42 -7.22
C ALA A 23 -18.62 10.07 -7.93
N VAL A 24 -19.83 9.90 -7.37
CA VAL A 24 -21.04 10.48 -7.92
C VAL A 24 -21.01 12.00 -7.81
N GLY A 25 -20.69 12.57 -6.65
CA GLY A 25 -20.63 14.00 -6.43
C GLY A 25 -19.61 14.70 -7.34
N TYR A 26 -18.42 14.09 -7.50
CA TYR A 26 -17.41 14.62 -8.41
C TYR A 26 -17.85 14.55 -9.87
N GLY A 27 -18.41 13.42 -10.32
CA GLY A 27 -18.95 13.28 -11.67
C GLY A 27 -20.04 14.32 -11.98
N MET A 28 -20.95 14.55 -11.04
CA MET A 28 -21.98 15.58 -11.16
C MET A 28 -21.38 16.99 -11.22
N ALA A 29 -20.43 17.30 -10.36
CA ALA A 29 -19.79 18.62 -10.30
C ALA A 29 -18.97 18.94 -11.55
N THR A 30 -18.33 17.92 -12.17
CA THR A 30 -17.50 18.07 -13.38
C THR A 30 -18.26 17.76 -14.67
N LEU A 31 -19.56 17.44 -14.59
CA LEU A 31 -20.41 17.04 -15.72
C LEU A 31 -19.84 15.83 -16.50
N GLN A 32 -19.11 14.95 -15.82
CA GLN A 32 -18.58 13.73 -16.40
C GLN A 32 -19.53 12.54 -16.13
N SER A 33 -19.74 11.73 -17.15
CA SER A 33 -20.42 10.44 -16.98
C SER A 33 -19.50 9.46 -16.24
N LEU A 34 -20.10 8.57 -15.44
CA LEU A 34 -19.34 7.48 -14.83
C LEU A 34 -18.68 6.63 -15.93
N PRO A 35 -17.39 6.26 -15.77
CA PRO A 35 -16.69 5.47 -16.76
C PRO A 35 -17.33 4.09 -16.94
N ALA A 36 -17.33 3.58 -18.17
CA ALA A 36 -17.79 2.22 -18.44
C ALA A 36 -16.79 1.20 -17.88
N ILE A 37 -17.30 0.13 -17.28
CA ILE A 37 -16.50 -0.89 -16.59
C ILE A 37 -16.44 -2.15 -17.48
N PRO A 38 -15.36 -2.38 -18.24
CA PRO A 38 -15.19 -3.55 -19.07
C PRO A 38 -14.86 -4.80 -18.25
N ALA A 39 -15.05 -5.98 -18.83
CA ALA A 39 -14.79 -7.26 -18.14
C ALA A 39 -13.35 -7.39 -17.62
N ARG A 40 -12.35 -6.89 -18.38
CA ARG A 40 -10.92 -6.89 -17.99
C ARG A 40 -10.66 -6.15 -16.67
N PHE A 41 -11.46 -5.12 -16.36
CA PHE A 41 -11.37 -4.38 -15.10
C PHE A 41 -11.49 -5.31 -13.90
N TRP A 42 -12.48 -6.22 -13.92
CA TRP A 42 -12.76 -7.11 -12.79
C TRP A 42 -11.62 -8.10 -12.53
N ALA A 43 -10.92 -8.53 -13.58
CA ALA A 43 -9.74 -9.40 -13.42
C ALA A 43 -8.63 -8.65 -12.63
N TYR A 44 -8.31 -7.42 -13.04
CA TYR A 44 -7.32 -6.59 -12.34
C TYR A 44 -7.77 -6.22 -10.92
N ALA A 45 -9.02 -5.82 -10.74
CA ALA A 45 -9.57 -5.45 -9.45
C ALA A 45 -9.59 -6.65 -8.47
N ALA A 46 -9.94 -7.85 -8.93
CA ALA A 46 -9.94 -9.06 -8.12
C ALA A 46 -8.52 -9.46 -7.71
N VAL A 47 -7.58 -9.49 -8.66
CA VAL A 47 -6.16 -9.80 -8.37
C VAL A 47 -5.57 -8.77 -7.41
N GLY A 48 -5.74 -7.46 -7.70
CA GLY A 48 -5.25 -6.39 -6.85
C GLY A 48 -5.86 -6.40 -5.45
N GLY A 49 -7.19 -6.56 -5.37
CA GLY A 49 -7.92 -6.59 -4.10
C GLY A 49 -7.56 -7.77 -3.21
N THR A 50 -7.46 -8.98 -3.78
CA THR A 50 -7.06 -10.18 -3.03
C THR A 50 -5.58 -10.10 -2.60
N ALA A 51 -4.70 -9.63 -3.47
CA ALA A 51 -3.30 -9.40 -3.13
C ALA A 51 -3.15 -8.41 -1.97
N GLN A 52 -3.91 -7.32 -1.94
CA GLN A 52 -3.92 -6.37 -0.83
C GLN A 52 -4.32 -7.03 0.49
N ILE A 53 -5.34 -7.88 0.50
CA ILE A 53 -5.77 -8.62 1.69
C ILE A 53 -4.62 -9.49 2.19
N LEU A 54 -4.00 -10.29 1.29
CA LEU A 54 -2.88 -11.17 1.65
C LEU A 54 -1.66 -10.38 2.14
N ALA A 55 -1.32 -9.26 1.49
CA ALA A 55 -0.25 -8.37 1.91
C ALA A 55 -0.47 -7.86 3.34
N THR A 56 -1.69 -7.38 3.62
CA THR A 56 -2.06 -6.87 4.95
C THR A 56 -2.03 -7.98 6.00
N MET A 57 -2.51 -9.19 5.66
CA MET A 57 -2.42 -10.35 6.55
C MET A 57 -0.96 -10.70 6.90
N CYS A 58 -0.05 -10.65 5.93
CA CYS A 58 1.38 -10.84 6.16
C CYS A 58 1.95 -9.79 7.11
N VAL A 59 1.65 -8.50 6.88
CA VAL A 59 2.10 -7.40 7.75
C VAL A 59 1.54 -7.54 9.17
N VAL A 60 0.26 -7.83 9.31
CA VAL A 60 -0.34 -8.03 10.64
C VAL A 60 0.28 -9.24 11.35
N ALA A 61 0.60 -10.31 10.60
CA ALA A 61 1.32 -11.45 11.15
C ALA A 61 2.73 -11.08 11.61
N LEU A 62 3.41 -10.13 10.94
CA LEU A 62 4.72 -9.64 11.38
C LEU A 62 4.68 -9.04 12.79
N PHE A 63 3.65 -8.26 13.12
CA PHE A 63 3.51 -7.63 14.44
C PHE A 63 3.34 -8.62 15.60
N THR A 64 3.05 -9.89 15.33
CA THR A 64 3.02 -10.92 16.36
C THR A 64 4.41 -11.48 16.71
N HIS A 65 5.43 -11.14 15.93
CA HIS A 65 6.80 -11.61 16.11
C HIS A 65 7.67 -10.55 16.82
N ARG A 66 8.52 -11.01 17.76
CA ARG A 66 9.45 -10.14 18.51
C ARG A 66 10.39 -9.32 17.59
N ASN A 67 10.79 -9.87 16.43
CA ASN A 67 11.72 -9.27 15.50
C ASN A 67 11.00 -8.69 14.26
N PHE A 68 9.79 -8.16 14.42
CA PHE A 68 8.96 -7.65 13.33
C PHE A 68 9.64 -6.57 12.47
N ALA A 69 10.56 -5.77 13.06
CA ALA A 69 11.32 -4.73 12.34
C ALA A 69 12.09 -5.30 11.15
N VAL A 70 12.67 -6.52 11.28
CA VAL A 70 13.36 -7.20 10.17
C VAL A 70 12.37 -7.47 9.03
N GLY A 71 11.18 -7.96 9.34
CA GLY A 71 10.14 -8.20 8.33
C GLY A 71 9.68 -6.92 7.64
N LEU A 72 9.55 -5.83 8.38
CA LEU A 72 9.20 -4.52 7.80
C LEU A 72 10.30 -4.00 6.86
N THR A 73 11.58 -4.25 7.17
CA THR A 73 12.69 -3.92 6.27
C THR A 73 12.57 -4.70 4.95
N PHE A 74 12.27 -6.01 5.01
CA PHE A 74 12.03 -6.81 3.80
C PHE A 74 10.78 -6.39 3.03
N LYS A 75 9.72 -5.94 3.71
CA LYS A 75 8.53 -5.36 3.05
C LYS A 75 8.92 -4.19 2.14
N LYS A 76 9.89 -3.36 2.53
CA LYS A 76 10.31 -2.19 1.73
C LYS A 76 10.91 -2.56 0.36
N THR A 77 11.24 -3.82 0.11
CA THR A 77 11.59 -4.29 -1.24
C THR A 77 10.40 -4.26 -2.21
N GLU A 78 9.19 -3.96 -1.74
CA GLU A 78 7.98 -3.79 -2.56
C GLU A 78 8.20 -2.82 -3.74
N VAL A 79 9.07 -1.81 -3.59
CA VAL A 79 9.38 -0.85 -4.65
C VAL A 79 9.99 -1.55 -5.87
N ILE A 80 11.03 -2.39 -5.65
CA ILE A 80 11.65 -3.16 -6.73
C ILE A 80 10.71 -4.24 -7.25
N LEU A 81 9.99 -4.90 -6.36
CA LEU A 81 9.01 -5.92 -6.73
C LEU A 81 7.89 -5.32 -7.59
N SER A 82 7.51 -4.07 -7.35
CA SER A 82 6.53 -3.34 -8.18
C SER A 82 7.04 -3.10 -9.61
N VAL A 83 8.36 -2.90 -9.80
CA VAL A 83 8.95 -2.83 -11.15
C VAL A 83 8.74 -4.14 -11.89
N LEU A 84 9.09 -5.26 -11.24
CA LEU A 84 8.93 -6.60 -11.82
C LEU A 84 7.48 -6.91 -12.11
N MET A 85 6.58 -6.64 -11.18
CA MET A 85 5.15 -6.90 -11.36
C MET A 85 4.53 -5.98 -12.43
N GLY A 86 4.94 -4.71 -12.52
CA GLY A 86 4.53 -3.78 -13.57
C GLY A 86 4.92 -4.28 -14.96
N LEU A 87 6.16 -4.75 -15.10
CA LEU A 87 6.65 -5.34 -16.35
C LEU A 87 5.91 -6.64 -16.71
N LEU A 88 5.71 -7.55 -15.76
CA LEU A 88 5.11 -8.86 -16.00
C LEU A 88 3.59 -8.78 -16.24
N ILE A 89 2.87 -7.90 -15.56
CA ILE A 89 1.40 -7.85 -15.58
C ILE A 89 0.87 -6.83 -16.60
N LEU A 90 1.50 -5.65 -16.67
CA LEU A 90 1.05 -4.55 -17.54
C LEU A 90 1.98 -4.31 -18.73
N GLY A 91 3.16 -4.95 -18.80
CA GLY A 91 4.18 -4.66 -19.80
C GLY A 91 4.84 -3.28 -19.60
N GLU A 92 4.68 -2.66 -18.43
CA GLU A 92 5.24 -1.33 -18.12
C GLU A 92 6.67 -1.46 -17.63
N GLY A 93 7.62 -1.07 -18.47
CA GLY A 93 9.02 -0.91 -18.08
C GLY A 93 9.27 0.47 -17.45
N ILE A 94 10.40 0.59 -16.78
CA ILE A 94 10.94 1.87 -16.33
C ILE A 94 12.28 2.14 -17.02
N SER A 95 12.67 3.41 -17.14
CA SER A 95 13.96 3.78 -17.71
C SER A 95 15.11 3.25 -16.84
N TRP A 96 16.28 3.00 -17.44
CA TRP A 96 17.48 2.58 -16.70
C TRP A 96 17.91 3.62 -15.66
N THR A 97 17.73 4.89 -15.97
CA THR A 97 17.96 6.00 -15.03
C THR A 97 16.98 5.95 -13.87
N GLY A 98 15.68 5.78 -14.14
CA GLY A 98 14.65 5.60 -13.10
C GLY A 98 14.93 4.38 -12.20
N PHE A 99 15.37 3.27 -12.79
CA PHE A 99 15.75 2.07 -12.02
C PHE A 99 16.95 2.33 -11.10
N GLY A 100 18.00 3.00 -11.61
CA GLY A 100 19.15 3.39 -10.80
C GLY A 100 18.78 4.31 -9.63
N VAL A 101 17.89 5.26 -9.87
CA VAL A 101 17.38 6.19 -8.84
C VAL A 101 16.54 5.44 -7.80
N ILE A 102 15.72 4.48 -8.20
CA ILE A 102 14.96 3.61 -7.27
C ILE A 102 15.92 2.79 -6.39
N LEU A 103 16.99 2.24 -6.96
CA LEU A 103 17.99 1.50 -6.19
C LEU A 103 18.68 2.40 -5.16
N LEU A 104 19.01 3.65 -5.53
CA LEU A 104 19.56 4.64 -4.59
C LEU A 104 18.61 4.89 -3.41
N GLY A 105 17.34 5.10 -3.71
CA GLY A 105 16.30 5.27 -2.69
C GLY A 105 16.16 4.05 -1.79
N LEU A 106 16.22 2.84 -2.36
CA LEU A 106 16.17 1.61 -1.57
C LEU A 106 17.35 1.51 -0.59
N VAL A 107 18.57 1.89 -0.98
CA VAL A 107 19.70 1.95 -0.05
C VAL A 107 19.39 2.90 1.11
N GLY A 108 18.84 4.09 0.83
CA GLY A 108 18.38 5.02 1.86
C GLY A 108 17.34 4.41 2.80
N VAL A 109 16.34 3.74 2.24
CA VAL A 109 15.28 3.04 3.00
C VAL A 109 15.85 1.93 3.89
N LEU A 110 16.80 1.14 3.39
CA LEU A 110 17.43 0.08 4.16
C LEU A 110 18.27 0.63 5.31
N LEU A 111 18.95 1.76 5.11
CA LEU A 111 19.67 2.46 6.18
C LEU A 111 18.75 2.95 7.28
N LEU A 112 17.57 3.46 6.93
CA LEU A 112 16.54 3.94 7.87
C LEU A 112 15.80 2.81 8.61
N SER A 113 15.67 1.64 7.98
CA SER A 113 14.84 0.54 8.47
C SER A 113 15.58 -0.46 9.36
N ASP A 114 16.91 -0.36 9.46
CA ASP A 114 17.70 -1.33 10.22
C ASP A 114 17.76 -0.94 11.71
N PRO A 115 17.28 -1.79 12.62
CA PRO A 115 17.24 -1.46 14.05
C PRO A 115 18.66 -1.30 14.63
N PRO A 116 18.89 -0.30 15.48
CA PRO A 116 20.16 -0.13 16.17
C PRO A 116 20.53 -1.37 17.00
N GLY A 117 21.76 -1.85 16.88
CA GLY A 117 22.27 -2.99 17.66
C GLY A 117 22.10 -4.37 17.04
N GLY A 118 21.72 -4.47 15.81
CA GLY A 118 21.58 -5.74 15.07
C GLY A 118 22.91 -6.45 14.79
N GLN A 119 23.62 -6.93 15.82
CA GLN A 119 24.79 -7.81 15.66
C GLN A 119 24.32 -9.22 15.28
N GLY A 120 24.57 -9.65 14.05
CA GLY A 120 24.33 -11.03 13.61
C GLY A 120 24.53 -11.22 12.11
N ARG A 121 24.98 -12.41 11.72
CA ARG A 121 25.20 -12.78 10.31
C ARG A 121 23.96 -12.49 9.47
N TRP A 122 24.07 -11.56 8.55
CA TRP A 122 23.03 -11.10 7.61
C TRP A 122 22.30 -12.27 6.92
N LEU A 123 23.03 -13.31 6.53
CA LEU A 123 22.46 -14.53 5.92
C LEU A 123 21.48 -15.30 6.84
N ARG A 124 21.67 -15.28 8.16
CA ARG A 124 20.72 -15.90 9.11
C ARG A 124 19.41 -15.09 9.26
N ARG A 125 19.43 -13.80 8.92
CA ARG A 125 18.24 -12.95 8.96
C ARG A 125 17.34 -13.14 7.73
N ILE A 126 17.91 -13.49 6.57
CA ILE A 126 17.17 -13.73 5.33
C ILE A 126 16.38 -15.04 5.38
N SER A 127 16.87 -16.05 6.09
CA SER A 127 16.29 -17.41 6.13
C SER A 127 15.36 -17.63 7.32
N ASN A 128 14.63 -16.61 7.78
CA ASN A 128 13.67 -16.80 8.86
C ASN A 128 12.23 -16.47 8.39
N ARG A 129 11.25 -17.01 9.12
CA ARG A 129 9.81 -16.83 8.83
C ARG A 129 9.39 -15.35 8.76
N VAL A 130 10.03 -14.49 9.55
CA VAL A 130 9.74 -13.06 9.62
C VAL A 130 10.17 -12.34 8.34
N ALA A 131 11.38 -12.65 7.84
CA ALA A 131 11.86 -12.14 6.55
C ALA A 131 10.98 -12.64 5.39
N GLY A 132 10.60 -13.92 5.42
CA GLY A 132 9.68 -14.50 4.44
C GLY A 132 8.32 -13.81 4.41
N LEU A 133 7.72 -13.51 5.56
CA LEU A 133 6.47 -12.73 5.65
C LEU A 133 6.64 -11.30 5.14
N GLY A 134 7.77 -10.64 5.44
CA GLY A 134 8.09 -9.32 4.93
C GLY A 134 8.18 -9.30 3.41
N LEU A 135 8.97 -10.23 2.83
CA LEU A 135 9.11 -10.35 1.38
C LEU A 135 7.78 -10.69 0.70
N ALA A 136 7.02 -11.65 1.23
CA ALA A 136 5.69 -11.99 0.72
C ALA A 136 4.75 -10.79 0.73
N SER A 137 4.75 -9.99 1.81
CA SER A 137 3.95 -8.77 1.86
C SER A 137 4.37 -7.77 0.78
N GLY A 138 5.68 -7.61 0.52
CA GLY A 138 6.21 -6.76 -0.55
C GLY A 138 5.75 -7.22 -1.94
N VAL A 139 5.81 -8.53 -2.23
CA VAL A 139 5.29 -9.11 -3.49
C VAL A 139 3.79 -8.81 -3.64
N PHE A 140 2.99 -9.10 -2.61
CA PHE A 140 1.55 -8.90 -2.68
C PHE A 140 1.16 -7.42 -2.77
N PHE A 141 1.86 -6.50 -2.11
CA PHE A 141 1.63 -5.06 -2.29
C PHE A 141 2.01 -4.60 -3.71
N GLY A 142 3.10 -5.12 -4.28
CA GLY A 142 3.47 -4.86 -5.67
C GLY A 142 2.38 -5.32 -6.65
N ILE A 143 1.90 -6.57 -6.51
CA ILE A 143 0.79 -7.10 -7.31
C ILE A 143 -0.48 -6.27 -7.12
N SER A 144 -0.77 -5.86 -5.89
CA SER A 144 -1.96 -5.06 -5.57
C SER A 144 -1.93 -3.71 -6.28
N GLY A 145 -0.85 -2.94 -6.16
CA GLY A 145 -0.72 -1.65 -6.82
C GLY A 145 -0.84 -1.75 -8.34
N VAL A 146 -0.15 -2.74 -8.95
CA VAL A 146 -0.22 -3.00 -10.38
C VAL A 146 -1.63 -3.43 -10.82
N GLY A 147 -2.32 -4.24 -10.01
CA GLY A 147 -3.71 -4.59 -10.24
C GLY A 147 -4.65 -3.37 -10.21
N TYR A 148 -4.46 -2.46 -9.25
CA TYR A 148 -5.24 -1.22 -9.15
C TYR A 148 -5.00 -0.28 -10.34
N ARG A 149 -3.75 -0.12 -10.75
CA ARG A 149 -3.39 0.63 -11.95
C ARG A 149 -4.02 0.00 -13.19
N GLY A 150 -3.88 -1.32 -13.39
CA GLY A 150 -4.48 -2.03 -14.52
C GLY A 150 -6.00 -1.91 -14.56
N ALA A 151 -6.67 -1.98 -13.40
CA ALA A 151 -8.10 -1.76 -13.29
C ALA A 151 -8.46 -0.33 -13.68
N SER A 152 -7.81 0.69 -13.09
CA SER A 152 -8.09 2.08 -13.37
C SER A 152 -7.84 2.46 -14.83
N LEU A 153 -6.76 1.96 -15.44
CA LEU A 153 -6.45 2.18 -16.86
C LEU A 153 -7.38 1.41 -17.81
N SER A 154 -8.09 0.40 -17.30
CA SER A 154 -9.07 -0.37 -18.07
C SER A 154 -10.40 0.33 -18.22
N LEU A 155 -10.69 1.36 -17.42
CA LEU A 155 -11.94 2.11 -17.47
C LEU A 155 -12.00 3.00 -18.70
N ASP A 156 -13.14 3.02 -19.38
CA ASP A 156 -13.38 3.82 -20.55
C ASP A 156 -14.13 5.12 -20.17
N GLY A 157 -13.51 6.28 -20.41
CA GLY A 157 -14.05 7.61 -20.08
C GLY A 157 -13.65 8.10 -18.68
N GLY A 158 -14.01 9.33 -18.37
CA GLY A 158 -13.66 10.02 -17.14
C GLY A 158 -12.17 10.43 -17.07
N ASP A 159 -11.88 11.40 -16.21
CA ASP A 159 -10.52 11.81 -15.90
C ASP A 159 -9.81 10.83 -14.96
N ALA A 160 -8.51 11.05 -14.71
CA ALA A 160 -7.72 10.16 -13.87
C ALA A 160 -8.27 10.04 -12.43
N PHE A 161 -8.78 11.13 -11.87
CA PHE A 161 -9.34 11.13 -10.52
C PHE A 161 -10.63 10.31 -10.45
N LEU A 162 -11.57 10.51 -11.40
CA LEU A 162 -12.83 9.78 -11.45
C LEU A 162 -12.58 8.27 -11.63
N ARG A 163 -11.65 7.89 -12.54
CA ARG A 163 -11.25 6.48 -12.74
C ARG A 163 -10.65 5.89 -11.46
N ALA A 164 -9.79 6.62 -10.76
CA ALA A 164 -9.19 6.19 -9.50
C ALA A 164 -10.25 5.96 -8.42
N VAL A 165 -11.19 6.91 -8.25
CA VAL A 165 -12.23 6.81 -7.23
C VAL A 165 -13.21 5.68 -7.56
N VAL A 166 -13.64 5.51 -8.82
CA VAL A 166 -14.49 4.38 -9.24
C VAL A 166 -13.78 3.04 -8.99
N THR A 167 -12.49 2.95 -9.33
CA THR A 167 -11.70 1.74 -9.04
C THR A 167 -11.65 1.46 -7.54
N LEU A 168 -11.43 2.48 -6.73
CA LEU A 168 -11.40 2.33 -5.26
C LEU A 168 -12.75 1.84 -4.72
N VAL A 169 -13.90 2.39 -5.21
CA VAL A 169 -15.25 1.90 -4.85
C VAL A 169 -15.40 0.41 -5.15
N CYS A 170 -15.08 0.00 -6.38
CA CYS A 170 -15.25 -1.39 -6.80
C CYS A 170 -14.36 -2.33 -6.00
N VAL A 171 -13.06 -1.96 -5.80
CA VAL A 171 -12.10 -2.79 -5.06
C VAL A 171 -12.49 -2.90 -3.58
N THR A 172 -12.80 -1.79 -2.92
CA THR A 172 -13.18 -1.83 -1.50
C THR A 172 -14.49 -2.57 -1.28
N THR A 173 -15.45 -2.47 -2.20
CA THR A 173 -16.69 -3.26 -2.16
C THR A 173 -16.38 -4.75 -2.30
N LEU A 174 -15.55 -5.14 -3.27
CA LEU A 174 -15.12 -6.53 -3.45
C LEU A 174 -14.42 -7.08 -2.21
N GLN A 175 -13.48 -6.31 -1.65
CA GLN A 175 -12.76 -6.68 -0.41
C GLN A 175 -13.74 -6.83 0.77
N THR A 176 -14.70 -5.92 0.91
CA THR A 176 -15.73 -5.98 1.96
C THR A 176 -16.56 -7.24 1.83
N LEU A 177 -17.00 -7.59 0.62
CA LEU A 177 -17.76 -8.80 0.36
C LEU A 177 -16.97 -10.07 0.65
N LEU A 178 -15.71 -10.14 0.19
CA LEU A 178 -14.83 -11.29 0.43
C LEU A 178 -14.53 -11.49 1.91
N LEU A 179 -14.14 -10.42 2.62
CA LEU A 179 -13.83 -10.47 4.04
C LEU A 179 -15.08 -10.68 4.89
N GLY A 180 -16.19 -10.05 4.51
CA GLY A 180 -17.48 -10.25 5.17
C GLY A 180 -17.98 -11.68 5.05
N ALA A 181 -17.92 -12.27 3.86
CA ALA A 181 -18.27 -13.66 3.61
C ALA A 181 -17.38 -14.62 4.42
N TRP A 182 -16.06 -14.39 4.41
CA TRP A 182 -15.11 -15.18 5.21
C TRP A 182 -15.40 -15.07 6.71
N LEU A 183 -15.70 -13.87 7.22
CA LEU A 183 -15.98 -13.63 8.62
C LEU A 183 -17.28 -14.33 9.08
N VAL A 184 -18.34 -14.25 8.27
CA VAL A 184 -19.62 -14.93 8.54
C VAL A 184 -19.43 -16.44 8.55
N TRP A 185 -18.58 -16.97 7.68
CA TRP A 185 -18.34 -18.40 7.58
C TRP A 185 -17.47 -18.94 8.73
N ARG A 186 -16.40 -18.21 9.08
CA ARG A 186 -15.33 -18.71 9.98
C ARG A 186 -15.45 -18.18 11.41
N GLU A 187 -15.96 -16.96 11.62
CA GLU A 187 -15.94 -16.26 12.89
C GLU A 187 -17.23 -15.47 13.15
N ARG A 188 -18.37 -16.14 13.18
CA ARG A 188 -19.71 -15.51 13.31
C ARG A 188 -19.85 -14.51 14.46
N GLY A 189 -19.17 -14.70 15.57
CA GLY A 189 -19.19 -13.78 16.72
C GLY A 189 -18.50 -12.44 16.49
N GLN A 190 -17.58 -12.35 15.51
CA GLN A 190 -16.81 -11.16 15.23
C GLN A 190 -17.61 -10.08 14.49
N VAL A 191 -18.62 -10.46 13.71
CA VAL A 191 -19.51 -9.52 13.00
C VAL A 191 -20.18 -8.57 14.01
N ARG A 192 -20.70 -9.11 15.11
CA ARG A 192 -21.28 -8.30 16.20
C ARG A 192 -20.26 -7.34 16.83
N ALA A 193 -19.04 -7.80 17.05
CA ALA A 193 -17.99 -7.00 17.66
C ALA A 193 -17.55 -5.83 16.73
N VAL A 194 -17.53 -6.06 15.40
CA VAL A 194 -17.26 -5.00 14.41
C VAL A 194 -18.35 -3.93 14.45
N PHE A 195 -19.60 -4.33 14.43
CA PHE A 195 -20.72 -3.37 14.52
C PHE A 195 -20.76 -2.65 15.87
N ALA A 196 -20.40 -3.30 16.98
CA ALA A 196 -20.29 -2.64 18.28
C ALA A 196 -19.22 -1.56 18.33
N ALA A 197 -18.13 -1.71 17.55
CA ALA A 197 -17.01 -0.75 17.46
C ALA A 197 -17.16 0.25 16.28
N TRP A 198 -18.38 0.44 15.73
CA TRP A 198 -18.61 1.18 14.50
C TRP A 198 -18.02 2.60 14.48
N ARG A 199 -18.03 3.33 15.61
CA ARG A 199 -17.48 4.69 15.71
C ARG A 199 -15.97 4.74 15.45
N VAL A 200 -15.22 3.80 16.06
CA VAL A 200 -13.77 3.71 15.85
C VAL A 200 -13.47 3.19 14.44
N ALA A 201 -14.24 2.21 13.98
CA ALA A 201 -14.11 1.67 12.63
C ALA A 201 -14.40 2.74 11.56
N ALA A 202 -15.44 3.57 11.75
CA ALA A 202 -15.77 4.66 10.84
C ALA A 202 -14.68 5.75 10.80
N LEU A 203 -14.10 6.13 11.96
CA LEU A 203 -13.02 7.11 12.00
C LEU A 203 -11.76 6.59 11.28
N VAL A 204 -11.36 5.33 11.54
CA VAL A 204 -10.25 4.68 10.85
C VAL A 204 -10.54 4.56 9.34
N GLY A 205 -11.78 4.19 8.98
CA GLY A 205 -12.22 4.11 7.58
C GLY A 205 -12.11 5.46 6.87
N LEU A 206 -12.56 6.54 7.51
CA LEU A 206 -12.54 7.89 6.92
C LEU A 206 -11.10 8.41 6.71
N THR A 207 -10.22 8.24 7.69
CA THR A 207 -8.82 8.67 7.56
C THR A 207 -8.06 7.83 6.52
N SER A 208 -8.28 6.51 6.51
CA SER A 208 -7.71 5.61 5.50
C SER A 208 -8.22 5.90 4.10
N LEU A 209 -9.46 6.38 3.98
CA LEU A 209 -10.09 6.72 2.71
C LEU A 209 -9.35 7.84 1.99
N ALA A 210 -9.03 8.93 2.68
CA ALA A 210 -8.27 10.04 2.09
C ALA A 210 -6.93 9.56 1.53
N GLY A 211 -6.19 8.76 2.30
CA GLY A 211 -4.94 8.14 1.84
C GLY A 211 -5.14 7.23 0.63
N SER A 212 -6.19 6.39 0.65
CA SER A 212 -6.50 5.49 -0.46
C SER A 212 -6.84 6.23 -1.76
N ILE A 213 -7.61 7.31 -1.68
CA ILE A 213 -7.91 8.15 -2.85
C ILE A 213 -6.61 8.71 -3.45
N CYS A 214 -5.71 9.23 -2.63
CA CYS A 214 -4.41 9.72 -3.10
C CYS A 214 -3.59 8.61 -3.77
N TRP A 215 -3.49 7.42 -3.15
CA TRP A 215 -2.75 6.29 -3.71
C TRP A 215 -3.33 5.80 -5.04
N PHE A 216 -4.65 5.60 -5.13
CA PHE A 216 -5.30 5.16 -6.35
C PHE A 216 -5.17 6.18 -7.47
N THR A 217 -5.28 7.48 -7.15
CA THR A 217 -5.05 8.57 -8.11
C THR A 217 -3.60 8.55 -8.61
N ALA A 218 -2.64 8.41 -7.72
CA ALA A 218 -1.22 8.31 -8.07
C ALA A 218 -0.94 7.09 -8.97
N PHE A 219 -1.49 5.90 -8.64
CA PHE A 219 -1.37 4.72 -9.48
C PHE A 219 -2.06 4.84 -10.85
N THR A 220 -3.10 5.66 -10.95
CA THR A 220 -3.73 5.96 -12.24
C THR A 220 -2.85 6.86 -13.10
N LEU A 221 -2.18 7.84 -12.48
CA LEU A 221 -1.35 8.84 -13.17
C LEU A 221 0.04 8.33 -13.53
N GLN A 222 0.66 7.49 -12.66
CA GLN A 222 2.06 7.09 -12.81
C GLN A 222 2.26 5.60 -12.51
N THR A 223 3.38 5.03 -12.98
CA THR A 223 3.73 3.63 -12.73
C THR A 223 3.86 3.35 -11.24
N VAL A 224 3.43 2.15 -10.83
CA VAL A 224 3.39 1.75 -9.41
C VAL A 224 4.77 1.81 -8.74
N ALA A 225 5.83 1.51 -9.51
CA ALA A 225 7.20 1.57 -9.00
C ALA A 225 7.60 2.98 -8.57
N TYR A 226 7.31 4.00 -9.39
CA TYR A 226 7.59 5.40 -9.06
C TYR A 226 6.74 5.87 -7.88
N VAL A 227 5.45 5.54 -7.88
CA VAL A 227 4.54 5.91 -6.79
C VAL A 227 5.01 5.30 -5.47
N ASN A 228 5.36 4.01 -5.44
CA ASN A 228 5.85 3.34 -4.24
C ASN A 228 7.21 3.89 -3.78
N ALA A 229 8.09 4.28 -4.72
CA ALA A 229 9.39 4.87 -4.37
C ALA A 229 9.20 6.25 -3.71
N VAL A 230 8.35 7.12 -4.28
CA VAL A 230 8.01 8.42 -3.70
C VAL A 230 7.29 8.24 -2.36
N GLY A 231 6.42 7.24 -2.24
CA GLY A 231 5.72 6.90 -1.01
C GLY A 231 6.64 6.59 0.17
N GLN A 232 7.92 6.20 -0.07
CA GLN A 232 8.89 6.01 1.02
C GLN A 232 9.22 7.30 1.78
N VAL A 233 8.77 8.47 1.32
CA VAL A 233 8.85 9.74 2.07
C VAL A 233 8.24 9.61 3.48
N GLU A 234 7.32 8.66 3.70
CA GLU A 234 6.75 8.36 5.01
C GLU A 234 7.82 8.10 6.10
N LEU A 235 8.98 7.51 5.71
CA LEU A 235 10.08 7.25 6.63
C LEU A 235 10.74 8.53 7.12
N ILE A 236 10.83 9.54 6.25
CA ILE A 236 11.37 10.86 6.62
C ILE A 236 10.47 11.51 7.66
N PHE A 237 9.14 11.49 7.42
CA PHE A 237 8.17 12.02 8.38
C PHE A 237 8.15 11.22 9.68
N SER A 238 8.25 9.89 9.62
CA SER A 238 8.33 9.04 10.81
C SER A 238 9.55 9.36 11.66
N LEU A 239 10.72 9.55 11.04
CA LEU A 239 11.94 9.92 11.75
C LEU A 239 11.86 11.34 12.34
N ALA A 240 11.31 12.29 11.57
CA ALA A 240 11.08 13.64 12.06
C ALA A 240 10.13 13.66 13.28
N ALA A 241 9.05 12.89 13.22
CA ALA A 241 8.12 12.75 14.35
C ALA A 241 8.80 12.10 15.57
N SER A 242 9.64 11.07 15.36
CA SER A 242 10.42 10.42 16.41
C SER A 242 11.36 11.43 17.12
N ALA A 243 12.09 12.21 16.33
CA ALA A 243 13.02 13.20 16.84
C ALA A 243 12.31 14.37 17.56
N LEU A 244 11.21 14.90 17.00
CA LEU A 244 10.52 16.08 17.51
C LEU A 244 9.61 15.77 18.70
N VAL A 245 8.85 14.65 18.64
CA VAL A 245 7.86 14.28 19.65
C VAL A 245 8.48 13.46 20.77
N PHE A 246 9.26 12.43 20.42
CA PHE A 246 9.88 11.52 21.39
C PHE A 246 11.30 11.95 21.79
N ARG A 247 11.85 13.00 21.15
CA ARG A 247 13.20 13.54 21.43
C ARG A 247 14.30 12.47 21.29
N GLU A 248 14.11 11.51 20.40
CA GLU A 248 15.10 10.49 20.10
C GLU A 248 16.29 11.10 19.36
N ARG A 249 17.49 10.59 19.65
CA ARG A 249 18.71 11.05 19.00
C ARG A 249 18.82 10.43 17.62
N ILE A 250 18.88 11.28 16.60
CA ILE A 250 19.10 10.84 15.21
C ILE A 250 20.58 10.40 15.08
N THR A 251 20.80 9.22 14.55
CA THR A 251 22.13 8.68 14.27
C THR A 251 22.65 9.19 12.92
N THR A 252 23.99 9.24 12.74
CA THR A 252 24.60 9.60 11.46
C THR A 252 24.12 8.71 10.31
N ARG A 253 23.84 7.44 10.60
CA ARG A 253 23.30 6.49 9.64
C ARG A 253 21.90 6.89 9.15
N GLU A 254 21.04 7.32 10.04
CA GLU A 254 19.69 7.79 9.71
C GLU A 254 19.75 9.08 8.90
N VAL A 255 20.66 9.99 9.22
CA VAL A 255 20.89 11.20 8.41
C VAL A 255 21.29 10.85 6.98
N VAL A 256 22.25 9.95 6.81
CA VAL A 256 22.67 9.49 5.47
C VAL A 256 21.50 8.83 4.73
N GLY A 257 20.71 7.99 5.41
CA GLY A 257 19.51 7.36 4.83
C GLY A 257 18.48 8.39 4.36
N VAL A 258 18.21 9.42 5.16
CA VAL A 258 17.30 10.53 4.77
C VAL A 258 17.83 11.28 3.55
N VAL A 259 19.11 11.61 3.52
CA VAL A 259 19.72 12.34 2.39
C VAL A 259 19.61 11.52 1.11
N LEU A 260 19.98 10.24 1.14
CA LEU A 260 19.89 9.34 -0.04
C LEU A 260 18.45 9.20 -0.52
N LEU A 261 17.51 9.01 0.40
CA LEU A 261 16.10 8.87 0.06
C LEU A 261 15.54 10.18 -0.54
N THR A 262 15.86 11.32 0.06
CA THR A 262 15.43 12.63 -0.45
C THR A 262 15.97 12.89 -1.86
N VAL A 263 17.27 12.65 -2.08
CA VAL A 263 17.90 12.80 -3.41
C VAL A 263 17.24 11.88 -4.42
N SER A 264 16.96 10.62 -4.05
CA SER A 264 16.26 9.68 -4.91
C SER A 264 14.86 10.18 -5.27
N ILE A 265 14.06 10.63 -4.30
CA ILE A 265 12.70 11.13 -4.57
C ILE A 265 12.76 12.36 -5.50
N MET A 266 13.64 13.32 -5.25
CA MET A 266 13.79 14.49 -6.12
C MET A 266 14.24 14.11 -7.54
N ALA A 267 15.19 13.18 -7.66
CA ALA A 267 15.65 12.69 -8.97
C ALA A 267 14.52 11.94 -9.72
N LEU A 268 13.70 11.15 -9.01
CA LEU A 268 12.55 10.48 -9.61
C LEU A 268 11.53 11.46 -10.17
N VAL A 269 11.24 12.54 -9.48
CA VAL A 269 10.31 13.59 -9.95
C VAL A 269 10.82 14.26 -11.23
N LEU A 270 12.16 14.33 -11.42
CA LEU A 270 12.76 14.91 -12.63
C LEU A 270 12.84 13.92 -13.80
N VAL A 271 12.80 12.61 -13.54
CA VAL A 271 12.97 11.53 -14.55
C VAL A 271 11.63 10.89 -14.92
N ALA A 272 10.60 11.02 -14.07
CA ALA A 272 9.24 10.51 -14.29
C ALA A 272 8.45 11.35 -15.27
#